data_56a5247c7b25a0001d5a474a1d3e21ab
#
_entry.id   56a5247c7b25a0001d5a474a1d3e21ab
#
_cell.length_a   1.000
_cell.length_b   1.000
_cell.length_c   1.000
_cell.angle_alpha   90.00
_cell.angle_beta   90.00
_cell.angle_gamma   90.00
#
_symmetry.space_group_name_H-M   'P 1'
#
loop_
_entity.id
_entity.type
_entity.pdbx_description
1 polymer ?
#
loop_
_entity_poly.entity_id
_entity_poly.type
_entity_poly.pdbx_seq_one_letter_code
_entity_poly.pdbx_strand_id
1 'polypeptide(L)'
;MSDVTTIPVGDDYDVLVGHGVSTRVAEVLPEGVARVLVVHGAPLTRLAEPVITALRDAGLEVHVGPVPDAEAAKTVEVAAGLWSLMGQAGFTRTDAVVAVGGGSVTDLAGWAAAAWLRGVAVVHVPTTVLGMVDAAVGGKTGINTAEGKNLVGAFHTPAAVLCDLDHLATLPPADLSAGLAEVVNGGFIADQRILEIVEVYESSVQDPGSAALREVIERKIAIKARVVAADLRESDLREILNYGHTLGHAIEHHEGYRMRHGEAVAIGMVYAAELAHRTGRIDAALLQRHRYVLGLLGLPTSYSGASFDELLTALRRDKKTRGATLRFVVLDALAEPTRLVAPDDSLLREAYAALA
;
A
#
# COMPACT_ATOMS: atom_id res chain seq x y z
N MET A 1 -11.23 23.17 -15.37
CA MET A 1 -10.79 22.71 -14.05
C MET A 1 -10.61 21.21 -14.17
N SER A 2 -9.43 20.66 -13.84
CA SER A 2 -9.24 19.21 -13.80
C SER A 2 -10.22 18.61 -12.79
N ASP A 3 -10.92 17.57 -13.18
CA ASP A 3 -11.87 16.86 -12.34
C ASP A 3 -11.09 16.15 -11.21
N VAL A 4 -11.23 16.62 -9.97
CA VAL A 4 -10.58 16.09 -8.78
C VAL A 4 -11.62 15.40 -7.91
N THR A 5 -11.41 14.12 -7.66
CA THR A 5 -12.24 13.35 -6.72
C THR A 5 -11.67 13.49 -5.32
N THR A 6 -12.50 13.86 -4.36
CA THR A 6 -12.16 13.89 -2.93
C THR A 6 -12.79 12.69 -2.22
N ILE A 7 -11.97 11.89 -1.56
CA ILE A 7 -12.40 10.70 -0.81
C ILE A 7 -12.03 10.90 0.67
N PRO A 8 -13.02 11.12 1.55
CA PRO A 8 -12.76 11.32 2.98
C PRO A 8 -12.35 10.02 3.67
N VAL A 9 -11.41 10.13 4.61
CA VAL A 9 -10.99 9.04 5.51
C VAL A 9 -11.47 9.38 6.91
N GLY A 10 -12.71 9.03 7.21
CA GLY A 10 -13.40 9.47 8.40
C GLY A 10 -13.51 11.00 8.44
N ASP A 11 -13.32 11.56 9.64
CA ASP A 11 -13.26 13.00 9.88
C ASP A 11 -11.80 13.51 9.95
N ASP A 12 -10.80 12.63 9.67
CA ASP A 12 -9.39 12.93 9.94
C ASP A 12 -8.73 13.67 8.78
N TYR A 13 -8.91 13.22 7.53
CA TYR A 13 -8.26 13.79 6.34
C TYR A 13 -8.91 13.33 5.04
N ASP A 14 -8.54 13.99 3.95
CA ASP A 14 -8.99 13.68 2.60
C ASP A 14 -7.89 13.06 1.74
N VAL A 15 -8.30 12.16 0.82
CA VAL A 15 -7.50 11.72 -0.31
C VAL A 15 -8.03 12.39 -1.57
N LEU A 16 -7.19 13.17 -2.24
CA LEU A 16 -7.51 13.83 -3.50
C LEU A 16 -6.93 13.01 -4.66
N VAL A 17 -7.77 12.65 -5.63
CA VAL A 17 -7.39 11.88 -6.82
C VAL A 17 -7.65 12.69 -8.07
N GLY A 18 -6.66 12.84 -8.93
CA GLY A 18 -6.82 13.57 -10.20
C GLY A 18 -5.49 13.84 -10.89
N HIS A 19 -5.54 14.60 -11.95
CA HIS A 19 -4.35 15.04 -12.69
C HIS A 19 -3.84 16.39 -12.17
N GLY A 20 -2.53 16.51 -11.94
CA GLY A 20 -1.87 17.73 -11.46
C GLY A 20 -2.18 18.07 -9.99
N VAL A 21 -2.83 17.18 -9.24
CA VAL A 21 -3.23 17.47 -7.83
C VAL A 21 -2.02 17.61 -6.90
N SER A 22 -0.89 17.05 -7.24
CA SER A 22 0.34 17.18 -6.44
C SER A 22 0.82 18.63 -6.28
N THR A 23 0.52 19.49 -7.24
CA THR A 23 0.85 20.93 -7.17
C THR A 23 -0.05 21.72 -6.21
N ARG A 24 -1.15 21.12 -5.75
CA ARG A 24 -2.06 21.71 -4.76
C ARG A 24 -1.62 21.46 -3.31
N VAL A 25 -0.40 20.97 -3.12
CA VAL A 25 0.13 20.57 -1.81
C VAL A 25 0.08 21.68 -0.77
N ALA A 26 0.27 22.94 -1.16
CA ALA A 26 0.19 24.07 -0.23
C ALA A 26 -1.24 24.32 0.30
N GLU A 27 -2.28 23.95 -0.47
CA GLU A 27 -3.68 24.13 -0.09
C GLU A 27 -4.14 23.18 1.03
N VAL A 28 -3.43 22.06 1.20
CA VAL A 28 -3.79 21.00 2.17
C VAL A 28 -2.88 20.99 3.40
N LEU A 29 -1.91 21.88 3.47
CA LEU A 29 -1.09 22.05 4.67
C LEU A 29 -1.89 22.71 5.79
N PRO A 30 -1.66 22.32 7.06
CA PRO A 30 -2.26 23.01 8.19
C PRO A 30 -1.87 24.49 8.25
N GLU A 31 -2.72 25.31 8.87
CA GLU A 31 -2.41 26.71 9.11
C GLU A 31 -1.14 26.90 9.94
N GLY A 32 -0.35 27.94 9.60
CA GLY A 32 0.84 28.31 10.35
C GLY A 32 2.11 27.52 9.97
N VAL A 33 2.05 26.64 8.97
CA VAL A 33 3.26 26.02 8.39
C VAL A 33 4.12 27.11 7.77
N ALA A 34 5.39 27.16 8.17
CA ALA A 34 6.39 28.07 7.59
C ALA A 34 7.49 27.32 6.83
N ARG A 35 7.85 26.12 7.31
CA ARG A 35 8.88 25.27 6.71
C ARG A 35 8.31 23.92 6.31
N VAL A 36 8.79 23.41 5.17
CA VAL A 36 8.41 22.09 4.67
C VAL A 36 9.66 21.30 4.30
N LEU A 37 9.77 20.08 4.82
CA LEU A 37 10.74 19.11 4.36
C LEU A 37 10.08 18.24 3.27
N VAL A 38 10.52 18.36 2.02
CA VAL A 38 10.11 17.46 0.93
C VAL A 38 11.06 16.25 0.90
N VAL A 39 10.54 15.08 1.24
CA VAL A 39 11.27 13.81 1.19
C VAL A 39 10.89 13.08 -0.09
N HIS A 40 11.88 12.70 -0.90
CA HIS A 40 11.62 11.95 -2.13
C HIS A 40 12.70 10.91 -2.41
N GLY A 41 12.35 9.83 -3.11
CA GLY A 41 13.37 8.89 -3.61
C GLY A 41 14.33 9.59 -4.58
N ALA A 42 15.61 9.34 -4.48
CA ALA A 42 16.64 10.01 -5.31
C ALA A 42 16.34 9.93 -6.83
N PRO A 43 15.80 8.81 -7.38
CA PRO A 43 15.41 8.75 -8.80
C PRO A 43 14.20 9.63 -9.17
N LEU A 44 13.41 10.09 -8.18
CA LEU A 44 12.13 10.77 -8.39
C LEU A 44 12.23 12.31 -8.35
N THR A 45 13.43 12.87 -8.42
CA THR A 45 13.65 14.33 -8.38
C THR A 45 12.74 15.09 -9.35
N ARG A 46 12.54 14.56 -10.57
CA ARG A 46 11.67 15.21 -11.58
C ARG A 46 10.19 15.24 -11.17
N LEU A 47 9.72 14.26 -10.41
CA LEU A 47 8.34 14.23 -9.91
C LEU A 47 8.18 15.11 -8.67
N ALA A 48 9.24 15.28 -7.87
CA ALA A 48 9.22 16.16 -6.70
C ALA A 48 9.32 17.65 -7.04
N GLU A 49 9.96 18.02 -8.17
CA GLU A 49 10.18 19.41 -8.54
C GLU A 49 8.91 20.26 -8.66
N PRO A 50 7.80 19.81 -9.29
CA PRO A 50 6.55 20.57 -9.32
C PRO A 50 5.97 20.83 -7.92
N VAL A 51 6.07 19.85 -7.02
CA VAL A 51 5.63 19.96 -5.61
C VAL A 51 6.50 21.00 -4.88
N ILE A 52 7.82 20.93 -5.02
CA ILE A 52 8.78 21.87 -4.44
C ILE A 52 8.50 23.28 -4.92
N THR A 53 8.28 23.45 -6.22
CA THR A 53 7.98 24.77 -6.83
C THR A 53 6.67 25.33 -6.29
N ALA A 54 5.60 24.55 -6.25
CA ALA A 54 4.30 24.99 -5.72
C ALA A 54 4.39 25.45 -4.25
N LEU A 55 5.18 24.75 -3.42
CA LEU A 55 5.40 25.15 -2.03
C LEU A 55 6.18 26.47 -1.93
N ARG A 56 7.23 26.66 -2.75
CA ARG A 56 8.00 27.90 -2.78
C ARG A 56 7.19 29.09 -3.28
N ASP A 57 6.37 28.88 -4.32
CA ASP A 57 5.47 29.90 -4.87
C ASP A 57 4.39 30.31 -3.88
N ALA A 58 4.02 29.41 -2.96
CA ALA A 58 3.16 29.72 -1.81
C ALA A 58 3.89 30.47 -0.68
N GLY A 59 5.18 30.77 -0.82
CA GLY A 59 5.98 31.54 0.16
C GLY A 59 6.56 30.71 1.29
N LEU A 60 6.58 29.38 1.19
CA LEU A 60 7.12 28.49 2.21
C LEU A 60 8.64 28.30 2.07
N GLU A 61 9.33 28.14 3.18
CA GLU A 61 10.73 27.73 3.22
C GLU A 61 10.82 26.22 2.97
N VAL A 62 11.38 25.80 1.83
CA VAL A 62 11.41 24.40 1.40
C VAL A 62 12.80 23.82 1.51
N HIS A 63 12.93 22.78 2.34
CA HIS A 63 14.10 21.93 2.45
C HIS A 63 13.84 20.63 1.70
N VAL A 64 14.88 20.03 1.08
CA VAL A 64 14.77 18.84 0.27
C VAL A 64 15.63 17.74 0.85
N GLY A 65 15.03 16.59 1.15
CA GLY A 65 15.67 15.40 1.70
C GLY A 65 15.57 14.22 0.72
N PRO A 66 16.48 14.10 -0.28
CA PRO A 66 16.52 12.92 -1.13
C PRO A 66 16.95 11.69 -0.31
N VAL A 67 16.27 10.56 -0.50
CA VAL A 67 16.54 9.30 0.18
C VAL A 67 16.85 8.19 -0.84
N PRO A 68 17.52 7.10 -0.42
CA PRO A 68 17.74 5.94 -1.26
C PRO A 68 16.45 5.42 -1.90
N ASP A 69 16.57 4.68 -3.01
CA ASP A 69 15.41 4.13 -3.71
C ASP A 69 14.80 2.94 -2.97
N ALA A 70 13.50 2.79 -3.10
CA ALA A 70 12.70 1.65 -2.62
C ALA A 70 12.97 1.31 -1.13
N GLU A 71 13.02 0.03 -0.77
CA GLU A 71 13.19 -0.44 0.62
C GLU A 71 14.52 -0.02 1.27
N ALA A 72 15.53 0.34 0.46
CA ALA A 72 16.82 0.84 1.00
C ALA A 72 16.66 2.18 1.75
N ALA A 73 15.57 2.91 1.51
CA ALA A 73 15.25 4.12 2.28
C ALA A 73 14.81 3.83 3.72
N LYS A 74 14.20 2.67 3.98
CA LYS A 74 13.51 2.37 5.24
C LYS A 74 14.46 1.92 6.35
N THR A 75 15.45 2.73 6.68
CA THR A 75 16.42 2.46 7.75
C THR A 75 16.46 3.57 8.80
N VAL A 76 16.98 3.26 9.98
CA VAL A 76 17.13 4.24 11.06
C VAL A 76 18.16 5.30 10.70
N GLU A 77 19.19 4.96 9.94
CA GLU A 77 20.25 5.88 9.51
C GLU A 77 19.69 6.95 8.57
N VAL A 78 18.83 6.54 7.61
CA VAL A 78 18.16 7.49 6.70
C VAL A 78 17.20 8.40 7.48
N ALA A 79 16.40 7.84 8.39
CA ALA A 79 15.53 8.64 9.25
C ALA A 79 16.30 9.64 10.13
N ALA A 80 17.44 9.22 10.70
CA ALA A 80 18.32 10.11 11.49
C ALA A 80 18.87 11.26 10.62
N GLY A 81 19.19 11.01 9.36
CA GLY A 81 19.56 12.03 8.39
C GLY A 81 18.46 13.07 8.17
N LEU A 82 17.21 12.64 8.04
CA LEU A 82 16.05 13.54 7.91
C LEU A 82 15.85 14.37 9.16
N TRP A 83 15.95 13.78 10.38
CA TRP A 83 15.86 14.54 11.63
C TRP A 83 17.02 15.53 11.80
N SER A 84 18.23 15.16 11.40
CA SER A 84 19.37 16.09 11.40
C SER A 84 19.10 17.30 10.51
N LEU A 85 18.54 17.08 9.31
CA LEU A 85 18.15 18.14 8.39
C LEU A 85 17.08 19.06 8.98
N MET A 86 16.01 18.50 9.58
CA MET A 86 14.98 19.28 10.27
C MET A 86 15.55 20.07 11.45
N GLY A 87 16.46 19.46 12.24
CA GLY A 87 17.09 20.12 13.36
C GLY A 87 17.97 21.30 12.96
N GLN A 88 18.80 21.13 11.92
CA GLN A 88 19.65 22.19 11.39
C GLN A 88 18.84 23.35 10.80
N ALA A 89 17.71 23.05 10.17
CA ALA A 89 16.78 24.01 9.59
C ALA A 89 15.85 24.66 10.63
N GLY A 90 15.89 24.23 11.89
CA GLY A 90 15.08 24.80 12.98
C GLY A 90 13.59 24.49 12.86
N PHE A 91 13.23 23.30 12.38
CA PHE A 91 11.82 22.86 12.28
C PHE A 91 11.13 22.86 13.64
N THR A 92 9.97 23.47 13.69
CA THR A 92 9.07 23.57 14.85
C THR A 92 7.90 22.59 14.75
N ARG A 93 7.00 22.59 15.74
CA ARG A 93 5.83 21.72 15.74
C ARG A 93 4.77 22.09 14.71
N THR A 94 4.80 23.31 14.19
CA THR A 94 3.87 23.79 13.17
C THR A 94 4.36 23.56 11.76
N ASP A 95 5.62 23.12 11.59
CA ASP A 95 6.18 22.81 10.27
C ASP A 95 5.73 21.43 9.79
N ALA A 96 5.96 21.09 8.52
CA ALA A 96 5.41 19.90 7.90
C ALA A 96 6.44 19.11 7.09
N VAL A 97 6.15 17.84 6.89
CA VAL A 97 6.85 16.95 5.96
C VAL A 97 5.95 16.64 4.77
N VAL A 98 6.49 16.65 3.56
CA VAL A 98 5.80 16.20 2.33
C VAL A 98 6.58 15.04 1.74
N ALA A 99 5.94 13.88 1.59
CA ALA A 99 6.54 12.67 1.05
C ALA A 99 6.15 12.49 -0.41
N VAL A 100 7.12 12.52 -1.34
CA VAL A 100 6.89 12.29 -2.78
C VAL A 100 7.57 10.98 -3.18
N GLY A 101 6.80 9.90 -3.35
CA GLY A 101 7.38 8.60 -3.71
C GLY A 101 6.43 7.42 -3.54
N GLY A 102 6.95 6.22 -3.71
CA GLY A 102 6.22 4.98 -3.43
C GLY A 102 6.03 4.73 -1.93
N GLY A 103 5.47 3.59 -1.58
CA GLY A 103 5.16 3.20 -0.20
C GLY A 103 6.37 3.29 0.76
N SER A 104 7.57 2.97 0.30
CA SER A 104 8.77 3.08 1.13
C SER A 104 9.08 4.52 1.57
N VAL A 105 8.86 5.49 0.68
CA VAL A 105 9.08 6.92 0.98
C VAL A 105 7.97 7.44 1.91
N THR A 106 6.71 7.08 1.65
CA THR A 106 5.58 7.50 2.51
C THR A 106 5.70 6.94 3.92
N ASP A 107 6.10 5.66 4.06
CA ASP A 107 6.33 5.02 5.36
C ASP A 107 7.46 5.69 6.15
N LEU A 108 8.61 5.89 5.51
CA LEU A 108 9.77 6.52 6.12
C LEU A 108 9.48 7.98 6.53
N ALA A 109 8.95 8.79 5.61
CA ALA A 109 8.67 10.20 5.85
C ALA A 109 7.57 10.38 6.91
N GLY A 110 6.54 9.53 6.87
CA GLY A 110 5.49 9.49 7.88
C GLY A 110 6.04 9.16 9.26
N TRP A 111 6.96 8.19 9.37
CA TRP A 111 7.60 7.87 10.66
C TRP A 111 8.56 8.98 11.11
N ALA A 112 9.32 9.57 10.20
CA ALA A 112 10.17 10.71 10.53
C ALA A 112 9.34 11.88 11.08
N ALA A 113 8.19 12.18 10.47
CA ALA A 113 7.25 13.19 10.96
C ALA A 113 6.64 12.81 12.31
N ALA A 114 6.22 11.56 12.49
CA ALA A 114 5.65 11.07 13.75
C ALA A 114 6.61 11.19 14.94
N ALA A 115 7.91 10.98 14.71
CA ALA A 115 8.92 11.00 15.73
C ALA A 115 9.45 12.42 16.03
N TRP A 116 9.47 13.32 15.02
CA TRP A 116 9.97 14.69 15.19
C TRP A 116 9.08 15.49 16.14
N LEU A 117 9.66 16.03 17.22
CA LEU A 117 8.96 16.79 18.26
C LEU A 117 7.67 16.13 18.80
N ARG A 118 7.57 14.82 18.72
CA ARG A 118 6.40 13.97 19.06
C ARG A 118 5.23 14.12 18.11
N GLY A 119 5.47 14.47 16.85
CA GLY A 119 4.52 14.56 15.76
C GLY A 119 4.46 15.95 15.13
N VAL A 120 4.74 16.00 13.83
CA VAL A 120 4.48 17.14 12.94
C VAL A 120 3.61 16.70 11.79
N ALA A 121 2.95 17.62 11.12
CA ALA A 121 2.08 17.28 9.99
C ALA A 121 2.86 16.58 8.86
N VAL A 122 2.20 15.62 8.19
CA VAL A 122 2.72 14.96 6.99
C VAL A 122 1.67 14.96 5.89
N VAL A 123 2.07 15.26 4.65
CA VAL A 123 1.27 15.10 3.43
C VAL A 123 1.94 14.06 2.56
N HIS A 124 1.17 13.10 2.06
CA HIS A 124 1.66 12.08 1.14
C HIS A 124 1.29 12.40 -0.32
N VAL A 125 2.27 12.29 -1.19
CA VAL A 125 2.15 12.39 -2.65
C VAL A 125 2.67 11.07 -3.23
N PRO A 126 1.85 9.99 -3.19
CA PRO A 126 2.28 8.68 -3.68
C PRO A 126 2.45 8.69 -5.20
N THR A 127 3.52 8.04 -5.67
CA THR A 127 3.88 8.00 -7.10
C THR A 127 3.72 6.61 -7.73
N THR A 128 3.20 5.64 -6.98
CA THR A 128 2.92 4.28 -7.44
C THR A 128 1.47 3.90 -7.14
N VAL A 129 0.90 2.97 -7.92
CA VAL A 129 -0.46 2.45 -7.65
C VAL A 129 -0.54 1.90 -6.22
N LEU A 130 0.43 1.06 -5.81
CA LEU A 130 0.48 0.51 -4.44
C LEU A 130 0.52 1.62 -3.37
N GLY A 131 1.29 2.68 -3.61
CA GLY A 131 1.32 3.85 -2.72
C GLY A 131 -0.04 4.53 -2.61
N MET A 132 -0.71 4.77 -3.75
CA MET A 132 -2.01 5.45 -3.81
C MET A 132 -3.13 4.66 -3.13
N VAL A 133 -3.21 3.36 -3.41
CA VAL A 133 -4.35 2.53 -2.98
C VAL A 133 -4.13 1.83 -1.65
N ASP A 134 -2.88 1.84 -1.15
CA ASP A 134 -2.53 1.13 0.08
C ASP A 134 -1.63 1.95 1.00
N ALA A 135 -0.34 2.10 0.74
CA ALA A 135 0.65 2.55 1.72
C ALA A 135 0.38 3.95 2.26
N ALA A 136 0.01 4.93 1.42
CA ALA A 136 -0.24 6.31 1.85
C ALA A 136 -1.56 6.51 2.61
N VAL A 137 -2.47 5.53 2.59
CA VAL A 137 -3.79 5.63 3.21
C VAL A 137 -3.85 4.81 4.50
N GLY A 138 -4.15 5.45 5.63
CA GLY A 138 -4.39 4.75 6.90
C GLY A 138 -3.30 4.91 7.95
N GLY A 139 -2.36 5.83 7.75
CA GLY A 139 -1.44 6.31 8.79
C GLY A 139 -0.46 5.27 9.35
N LYS A 140 -0.32 4.10 8.75
CA LYS A 140 0.78 3.18 9.10
C LYS A 140 2.08 3.75 8.56
N THR A 141 3.07 3.95 9.43
CA THR A 141 4.38 4.47 9.07
C THR A 141 5.45 3.61 9.72
N GLY A 142 6.63 3.50 9.12
CA GLY A 142 7.67 2.69 9.75
C GLY A 142 8.91 2.48 8.91
N ILE A 143 9.88 1.84 9.56
CA ILE A 143 11.15 1.42 8.99
C ILE A 143 11.39 -0.06 9.25
N ASN A 144 12.37 -0.59 8.55
CA ASN A 144 12.80 -1.98 8.67
C ASN A 144 13.91 -2.12 9.72
N THR A 145 14.02 -3.32 10.28
CA THR A 145 15.14 -3.75 11.13
C THR A 145 15.77 -5.01 10.54
N ALA A 146 16.86 -5.47 11.13
CA ALA A 146 17.49 -6.73 10.73
C ALA A 146 16.56 -7.95 10.90
N GLU A 147 15.58 -7.85 11.81
CA GLU A 147 14.64 -8.93 12.13
C GLU A 147 13.44 -8.98 11.19
N GLY A 148 13.10 -7.86 10.50
CA GLY A 148 11.97 -7.82 9.57
C GLY A 148 11.54 -6.43 9.13
N LYS A 149 10.59 -6.41 8.18
CA LYS A 149 9.99 -5.18 7.67
C LYS A 149 9.01 -4.57 8.68
N ASN A 150 8.97 -3.23 8.72
CA ASN A 150 7.96 -2.43 9.43
C ASN A 150 7.82 -2.72 10.94
N LEU A 151 8.87 -3.25 11.59
CA LEU A 151 8.82 -3.58 13.02
C LEU A 151 8.95 -2.34 13.92
N VAL A 152 9.51 -1.25 13.41
CA VAL A 152 9.59 0.03 14.10
C VAL A 152 8.75 1.05 13.34
N GLY A 153 7.75 1.62 13.99
CA GLY A 153 6.84 2.54 13.34
C GLY A 153 5.83 3.17 14.30
N ALA A 154 4.92 3.93 13.72
CA ALA A 154 3.83 4.59 14.43
C ALA A 154 2.56 4.62 13.57
N PHE A 155 1.41 4.74 14.23
CA PHE A 155 0.21 5.22 13.57
C PHE A 155 0.24 6.75 13.60
N HIS A 156 0.43 7.35 12.43
CA HIS A 156 0.50 8.80 12.26
C HIS A 156 -0.33 9.21 11.03
N THR A 157 -1.52 9.70 11.29
CA THR A 157 -2.50 10.09 10.27
C THR A 157 -1.96 11.26 9.45
N PRO A 158 -1.93 11.21 8.11
CA PRO A 158 -1.51 12.34 7.30
C PRO A 158 -2.53 13.47 7.34
N ALA A 159 -2.10 14.71 7.07
CA ALA A 159 -2.99 15.85 6.88
C ALA A 159 -3.78 15.75 5.57
N ALA A 160 -3.18 15.15 4.54
CA ALA A 160 -3.83 14.83 3.28
C ALA A 160 -3.01 13.81 2.48
N VAL A 161 -3.65 13.16 1.49
CA VAL A 161 -2.99 12.34 0.47
C VAL A 161 -3.36 12.87 -0.92
N LEU A 162 -2.37 13.16 -1.75
CA LEU A 162 -2.53 13.70 -3.10
C LEU A 162 -2.13 12.64 -4.15
N CYS A 163 -3.10 11.88 -4.64
CA CYS A 163 -2.92 10.85 -5.66
C CYS A 163 -2.93 11.49 -7.07
N ASP A 164 -1.77 11.97 -7.49
CA ASP A 164 -1.60 12.55 -8.82
C ASP A 164 -1.40 11.46 -9.86
N LEU A 165 -2.41 11.25 -10.71
CA LEU A 165 -2.40 10.19 -11.72
C LEU A 165 -1.31 10.42 -12.79
N ASP A 166 -0.84 11.64 -12.98
CA ASP A 166 0.25 11.94 -13.92
C ASP A 166 1.57 11.27 -13.51
N HIS A 167 1.76 11.01 -12.22
CA HIS A 167 2.94 10.29 -11.73
C HIS A 167 3.03 8.86 -12.25
N LEU A 168 1.89 8.22 -12.54
CA LEU A 168 1.85 6.84 -13.03
C LEU A 168 2.41 6.68 -14.44
N ALA A 169 2.47 7.76 -15.24
CA ALA A 169 3.07 7.72 -16.57
C ALA A 169 4.56 7.35 -16.57
N THR A 170 5.24 7.51 -15.42
CA THR A 170 6.66 7.15 -15.26
C THR A 170 6.87 5.81 -14.58
N LEU A 171 5.79 5.17 -14.13
CA LEU A 171 5.86 3.92 -13.40
C LEU A 171 6.16 2.75 -14.35
N PRO A 172 7.17 1.90 -14.07
CA PRO A 172 7.40 0.70 -14.85
C PRO A 172 6.15 -0.19 -14.93
N PRO A 173 5.82 -0.78 -16.10
CA PRO A 173 4.62 -1.61 -16.26
C PRO A 173 4.49 -2.74 -15.23
N ALA A 174 5.62 -3.37 -14.86
CA ALA A 174 5.62 -4.43 -13.85
C ALA A 174 5.26 -3.91 -12.42
N ASP A 175 5.62 -2.67 -12.10
CA ASP A 175 5.27 -2.06 -10.81
C ASP A 175 3.81 -1.57 -10.80
N LEU A 176 3.31 -1.13 -11.96
CA LEU A 176 1.89 -0.82 -12.13
C LEU A 176 1.05 -2.09 -11.95
N SER A 177 1.39 -3.17 -12.65
CA SER A 177 0.73 -4.48 -12.53
C SER A 177 0.76 -5.00 -11.09
N ALA A 178 1.92 -4.93 -10.41
CA ALA A 178 2.04 -5.32 -9.01
C ALA A 178 1.12 -4.48 -8.09
N GLY A 179 1.01 -3.17 -8.34
CA GLY A 179 0.08 -2.30 -7.59
C GLY A 179 -1.39 -2.67 -7.81
N LEU A 180 -1.74 -3.12 -9.02
CA LEU A 180 -3.09 -3.57 -9.34
C LEU A 180 -3.52 -4.85 -8.60
N ALA A 181 -2.60 -5.64 -8.07
CA ALA A 181 -2.93 -6.77 -7.19
C ALA A 181 -3.73 -6.30 -5.96
N GLU A 182 -3.36 -5.16 -5.36
CA GLU A 182 -4.10 -4.58 -4.24
C GLU A 182 -5.47 -4.03 -4.67
N VAL A 183 -5.57 -3.51 -5.88
CA VAL A 183 -6.86 -3.08 -6.43
C VAL A 183 -7.80 -4.27 -6.58
N VAL A 184 -7.33 -5.36 -7.18
CA VAL A 184 -8.07 -6.63 -7.36
C VAL A 184 -8.42 -7.27 -6.00
N ASN A 185 -7.51 -7.21 -5.02
CA ASN A 185 -7.80 -7.58 -3.64
C ASN A 185 -9.08 -6.87 -3.15
N GLY A 186 -9.17 -5.54 -3.31
CA GLY A 186 -10.38 -4.77 -2.99
C GLY A 186 -11.63 -5.25 -3.73
N GLY A 187 -11.47 -5.68 -4.97
CA GLY A 187 -12.53 -6.26 -5.78
C GLY A 187 -13.10 -7.54 -5.19
N PHE A 188 -12.23 -8.44 -4.74
CA PHE A 188 -12.66 -9.70 -4.13
C PHE A 188 -13.27 -9.55 -2.74
N ILE A 189 -12.78 -8.60 -1.93
CA ILE A 189 -13.24 -8.47 -0.53
C ILE A 189 -14.41 -7.51 -0.32
N ALA A 190 -14.69 -6.56 -1.28
CA ALA A 190 -15.64 -5.50 -0.97
C ALA A 190 -16.37 -4.86 -2.16
N ASP A 191 -15.79 -4.81 -3.36
CA ASP A 191 -16.41 -4.11 -4.51
C ASP A 191 -16.17 -4.88 -5.83
N GLN A 192 -17.10 -5.76 -6.17
CA GLN A 192 -17.05 -6.58 -7.39
C GLN A 192 -16.92 -5.75 -8.68
N ARG A 193 -17.34 -4.48 -8.67
CA ARG A 193 -17.22 -3.61 -9.85
C ARG A 193 -15.76 -3.43 -10.30
N ILE A 194 -14.82 -3.49 -9.39
CA ILE A 194 -13.38 -3.48 -9.72
C ILE A 194 -13.04 -4.66 -10.64
N LEU A 195 -13.53 -5.86 -10.30
CA LEU A 195 -13.26 -7.07 -11.11
C LEU A 195 -13.90 -6.97 -12.48
N GLU A 196 -15.16 -6.49 -12.55
CA GLU A 196 -15.86 -6.29 -13.82
C GLU A 196 -15.11 -5.32 -14.75
N ILE A 197 -14.56 -4.23 -14.18
CA ILE A 197 -13.77 -3.26 -14.96
C ILE A 197 -12.49 -3.91 -15.49
N VAL A 198 -11.77 -4.67 -14.65
CA VAL A 198 -10.57 -5.39 -15.06
C VAL A 198 -10.88 -6.41 -16.15
N GLU A 199 -11.97 -7.18 -16.03
CA GLU A 199 -12.39 -8.20 -16.99
C GLU A 199 -12.79 -7.61 -18.35
N VAL A 200 -13.40 -6.42 -18.37
CA VAL A 200 -13.89 -5.78 -19.60
C VAL A 200 -12.84 -4.88 -20.24
N TYR A 201 -12.02 -4.20 -19.42
CA TYR A 201 -11.09 -3.15 -19.85
C TYR A 201 -9.64 -3.45 -19.48
N GLU A 202 -9.22 -4.71 -19.62
CA GLU A 202 -7.89 -5.23 -19.25
C GLU A 202 -6.73 -4.29 -19.66
N SER A 203 -6.66 -3.95 -20.96
CA SER A 203 -5.60 -3.07 -21.45
C SER A 203 -5.70 -1.64 -20.94
N SER A 204 -6.93 -1.15 -20.71
CA SER A 204 -7.17 0.21 -20.21
C SER A 204 -6.79 0.36 -18.74
N VAL A 205 -7.02 -0.65 -17.88
CA VAL A 205 -6.60 -0.57 -16.46
C VAL A 205 -5.09 -0.61 -16.29
N GLN A 206 -4.35 -0.94 -17.34
CA GLN A 206 -2.89 -0.90 -17.38
C GLN A 206 -2.34 0.34 -18.12
N ASP A 207 -3.21 1.23 -18.59
CA ASP A 207 -2.86 2.50 -19.21
C ASP A 207 -2.97 3.64 -18.18
N PRO A 208 -1.85 4.30 -17.79
CA PRO A 208 -1.83 5.38 -16.80
C PRO A 208 -2.78 6.56 -17.10
N GLY A 209 -3.11 6.81 -18.37
CA GLY A 209 -4.00 7.90 -18.78
C GLY A 209 -5.48 7.53 -18.83
N SER A 210 -5.86 6.29 -18.53
CA SER A 210 -7.21 5.81 -18.75
C SER A 210 -8.19 6.12 -17.62
N ALA A 211 -9.45 6.34 -17.99
CA ALA A 211 -10.53 6.47 -17.02
C ALA A 211 -10.79 5.16 -16.25
N ALA A 212 -10.49 4.00 -16.84
CA ALA A 212 -10.67 2.71 -16.18
C ALA A 212 -9.66 2.53 -15.04
N LEU A 213 -8.39 2.87 -15.24
CA LEU A 213 -7.39 2.85 -14.16
C LEU A 213 -7.78 3.81 -13.04
N ARG A 214 -8.17 5.04 -13.39
CA ARG A 214 -8.65 6.03 -12.42
C ARG A 214 -9.80 5.46 -11.57
N GLU A 215 -10.84 4.90 -12.22
CA GLU A 215 -12.01 4.36 -11.52
C GLU A 215 -11.64 3.25 -10.54
N VAL A 216 -10.78 2.31 -10.92
CA VAL A 216 -10.41 1.21 -10.01
C VAL A 216 -9.52 1.70 -8.85
N ILE A 217 -8.66 2.70 -9.06
CA ILE A 217 -7.89 3.35 -7.99
C ILE A 217 -8.83 4.05 -7.01
N GLU A 218 -9.75 4.88 -7.47
CA GLU A 218 -10.71 5.59 -6.63
C GLU A 218 -11.57 4.63 -5.80
N ARG A 219 -12.06 3.54 -6.42
CA ARG A 219 -12.82 2.49 -5.73
C ARG A 219 -12.02 1.81 -4.64
N LYS A 220 -10.78 1.43 -4.90
CA LYS A 220 -9.92 0.79 -3.88
C LYS A 220 -9.58 1.76 -2.75
N ILE A 221 -9.30 3.02 -3.04
CA ILE A 221 -9.09 4.05 -2.01
C ILE A 221 -10.34 4.19 -1.14
N ALA A 222 -11.54 4.24 -1.75
CA ALA A 222 -12.80 4.35 -1.01
C ALA A 222 -13.05 3.13 -0.09
N ILE A 223 -12.71 1.91 -0.53
CA ILE A 223 -12.75 0.71 0.32
C ILE A 223 -11.81 0.91 1.52
N LYS A 224 -10.56 1.26 1.26
CA LYS A 224 -9.56 1.41 2.32
C LYS A 224 -9.92 2.53 3.28
N ALA A 225 -10.38 3.67 2.78
CA ALA A 225 -10.84 4.80 3.59
C ALA A 225 -11.93 4.39 4.58
N ARG A 226 -12.97 3.66 4.12
CA ARG A 226 -14.03 3.15 5.00
C ARG A 226 -13.52 2.21 6.07
N VAL A 227 -12.64 1.27 5.70
CA VAL A 227 -12.07 0.29 6.64
C VAL A 227 -11.17 0.96 7.67
N VAL A 228 -10.33 1.91 7.25
CA VAL A 228 -9.43 2.66 8.13
C VAL A 228 -10.21 3.56 9.09
N ALA A 229 -11.24 4.25 8.60
CA ALA A 229 -12.10 5.10 9.44
C ALA A 229 -12.80 4.29 10.55
N ALA A 230 -13.18 3.04 10.26
CA ALA A 230 -13.81 2.15 11.24
C ALA A 230 -12.79 1.47 12.19
N ASP A 231 -11.56 1.21 11.74
CA ASP A 231 -10.54 0.48 12.49
C ASP A 231 -9.12 0.95 12.15
N LEU A 232 -8.74 2.12 12.64
CA LEU A 232 -7.43 2.72 12.37
C LEU A 232 -6.26 1.82 12.82
N ARG A 233 -6.41 1.10 13.94
CA ARG A 233 -5.33 0.33 14.59
C ARG A 233 -5.28 -1.15 14.20
N GLU A 234 -6.09 -1.59 13.23
CA GLU A 234 -6.14 -2.99 12.79
C GLU A 234 -6.45 -3.97 13.94
N SER A 235 -7.47 -3.63 14.70
CA SER A 235 -7.90 -4.44 15.84
C SER A 235 -8.86 -5.58 15.44
N ASP A 236 -9.61 -5.42 14.34
CA ASP A 236 -10.59 -6.42 13.87
C ASP A 236 -10.93 -6.26 12.37
N LEU A 237 -11.74 -5.26 12.00
CA LEU A 237 -12.28 -5.11 10.64
C LEU A 237 -11.16 -4.94 9.58
N ARG A 238 -10.12 -4.20 9.90
CA ARG A 238 -9.02 -3.92 8.97
C ARG A 238 -8.26 -5.17 8.53
N GLU A 239 -8.39 -6.29 9.28
CA GLU A 239 -7.78 -7.58 8.92
C GLU A 239 -8.26 -8.08 7.55
N ILE A 240 -9.47 -7.73 7.08
CA ILE A 240 -9.98 -8.14 5.75
C ILE A 240 -9.09 -7.70 4.60
N LEU A 241 -8.38 -6.57 4.75
CA LEU A 241 -7.41 -6.09 3.76
C LEU A 241 -6.23 -7.04 3.57
N ASN A 242 -5.99 -7.94 4.54
CA ASN A 242 -4.92 -8.92 4.48
C ASN A 242 -5.30 -10.18 3.67
N TYR A 243 -6.35 -10.13 2.84
CA TYR A 243 -6.68 -11.22 1.91
C TYR A 243 -5.50 -11.50 0.97
N GLY A 244 -4.99 -12.74 0.97
CA GLY A 244 -3.77 -13.13 0.25
C GLY A 244 -2.44 -12.83 0.97
N HIS A 245 -2.41 -11.92 1.94
CA HIS A 245 -1.16 -11.45 2.54
C HIS A 245 -0.47 -12.49 3.42
N THR A 246 -1.20 -13.39 4.07
CA THR A 246 -0.59 -14.37 4.98
C THR A 246 0.45 -15.24 4.27
N LEU A 247 0.11 -15.84 3.11
CA LEU A 247 1.09 -16.58 2.30
C LEU A 247 2.00 -15.61 1.52
N GLY A 248 1.47 -14.50 1.01
CA GLY A 248 2.24 -13.51 0.26
C GLY A 248 3.47 -13.02 1.02
N HIS A 249 3.33 -12.63 2.29
CA HIS A 249 4.46 -12.20 3.13
C HIS A 249 5.49 -13.33 3.39
N ALA A 250 5.02 -14.59 3.52
CA ALA A 250 5.93 -15.72 3.67
C ALA A 250 6.75 -15.94 2.39
N ILE A 251 6.16 -15.77 1.21
CA ILE A 251 6.84 -15.81 -0.08
C ILE A 251 7.83 -14.64 -0.20
N GLU A 252 7.41 -13.39 0.08
CA GLU A 252 8.32 -12.24 0.06
C GLU A 252 9.54 -12.45 0.93
N HIS A 253 9.35 -12.96 2.15
CA HIS A 253 10.44 -13.26 3.07
C HIS A 253 11.37 -14.34 2.51
N HIS A 254 10.81 -15.45 1.97
CA HIS A 254 11.60 -16.54 1.38
C HIS A 254 12.42 -16.06 0.18
N GLU A 255 11.81 -15.25 -0.69
CA GLU A 255 12.46 -14.66 -1.86
C GLU A 255 13.44 -13.52 -1.51
N GLY A 256 13.68 -13.23 -0.23
CA GLY A 256 14.55 -12.14 0.19
C GLY A 256 14.08 -10.79 -0.34
N TYR A 257 12.76 -10.61 -0.48
CA TYR A 257 12.10 -9.40 -0.98
C TYR A 257 12.47 -9.01 -2.43
N ARG A 258 12.92 -9.96 -3.24
CA ARG A 258 13.17 -9.77 -4.68
C ARG A 258 11.89 -9.80 -5.51
N MET A 259 10.91 -10.60 -5.09
CA MET A 259 9.58 -10.63 -5.67
C MET A 259 8.82 -9.37 -5.26
N ARG A 260 8.08 -8.76 -6.19
CA ARG A 260 7.24 -7.59 -5.88
C ARG A 260 6.11 -7.98 -4.94
N HIS A 261 5.76 -7.09 -4.04
CA HIS A 261 4.69 -7.31 -3.06
C HIS A 261 3.39 -7.81 -3.71
N GLY A 262 2.90 -7.10 -4.74
CA GLY A 262 1.67 -7.47 -5.42
C GLY A 262 1.74 -8.83 -6.14
N GLU A 263 2.90 -9.24 -6.63
CA GLU A 263 3.10 -10.58 -7.20
C GLU A 263 2.93 -11.67 -6.11
N ALA A 264 3.54 -11.47 -4.95
CA ALA A 264 3.40 -12.39 -3.82
C ALA A 264 1.97 -12.43 -3.27
N VAL A 265 1.31 -11.27 -3.17
CA VAL A 265 -0.09 -11.16 -2.72
C VAL A 265 -1.04 -11.82 -3.73
N ALA A 266 -0.80 -11.71 -5.05
CA ALA A 266 -1.58 -12.39 -6.08
C ALA A 266 -1.56 -13.91 -5.89
N ILE A 267 -0.38 -14.51 -5.70
CA ILE A 267 -0.24 -15.93 -5.37
C ILE A 267 -0.99 -16.25 -4.07
N GLY A 268 -0.84 -15.40 -3.05
CA GLY A 268 -1.52 -15.56 -1.77
C GLY A 268 -3.04 -15.49 -1.85
N MET A 269 -3.60 -14.66 -2.76
CA MET A 269 -5.05 -14.63 -3.03
C MET A 269 -5.55 -15.93 -3.65
N VAL A 270 -4.81 -16.50 -4.61
CA VAL A 270 -5.14 -17.82 -5.19
C VAL A 270 -5.09 -18.90 -4.11
N TYR A 271 -4.09 -18.86 -3.24
CA TYR A 271 -3.99 -19.78 -2.10
C TYR A 271 -5.17 -19.67 -1.13
N ALA A 272 -5.56 -18.44 -0.78
CA ALA A 272 -6.70 -18.20 0.08
C ALA A 272 -8.02 -18.68 -0.56
N ALA A 273 -8.16 -18.52 -1.88
CA ALA A 273 -9.29 -19.05 -2.64
C ALA A 273 -9.30 -20.58 -2.69
N GLU A 274 -8.13 -21.24 -2.82
CA GLU A 274 -8.01 -22.71 -2.71
C GLU A 274 -8.45 -23.21 -1.33
N LEU A 275 -8.04 -22.53 -0.26
CA LEU A 275 -8.49 -22.86 1.11
C LEU A 275 -10.02 -22.72 1.25
N ALA A 276 -10.59 -21.63 0.74
CA ALA A 276 -12.03 -21.40 0.76
C ALA A 276 -12.78 -22.47 -0.04
N HIS A 277 -12.30 -22.81 -1.23
CA HIS A 277 -12.92 -23.84 -2.07
C HIS A 277 -12.87 -25.22 -1.41
N ARG A 278 -11.73 -25.66 -0.89
CA ARG A 278 -11.56 -26.95 -0.22
C ARG A 278 -12.38 -27.10 1.06
N THR A 279 -12.71 -25.97 1.69
CA THR A 279 -13.60 -25.93 2.86
C THR A 279 -15.08 -25.72 2.48
N GLY A 280 -15.42 -25.75 1.19
CA GLY A 280 -16.80 -25.65 0.70
C GLY A 280 -17.42 -24.26 0.85
N ARG A 281 -16.60 -23.23 1.04
CA ARG A 281 -17.05 -21.83 1.21
C ARG A 281 -17.35 -21.14 -0.12
N ILE A 282 -16.52 -21.38 -1.14
CA ILE A 282 -16.72 -20.88 -2.49
C ILE A 282 -16.74 -22.02 -3.49
N ASP A 283 -17.37 -21.78 -4.62
CA ASP A 283 -17.43 -22.74 -5.74
C ASP A 283 -16.16 -22.67 -6.63
N ALA A 284 -16.06 -23.63 -7.55
CA ALA A 284 -14.95 -23.71 -8.49
C ALA A 284 -14.94 -22.52 -9.47
N ALA A 285 -16.09 -21.93 -9.77
CA ALA A 285 -16.17 -20.78 -10.69
C ALA A 285 -15.51 -19.54 -10.08
N LEU A 286 -15.76 -19.24 -8.80
CA LEU A 286 -15.13 -18.13 -8.12
C LEU A 286 -13.61 -18.36 -7.93
N LEU A 287 -13.18 -19.59 -7.63
CA LEU A 287 -11.76 -19.95 -7.59
C LEU A 287 -11.08 -19.69 -8.96
N GLN A 288 -11.68 -20.12 -10.05
CA GLN A 288 -11.12 -19.88 -11.40
C GLN A 288 -11.13 -18.40 -11.76
N ARG A 289 -12.12 -17.63 -11.29
CA ARG A 289 -12.16 -16.18 -11.49
C ARG A 289 -10.95 -15.48 -10.85
N HIS A 290 -10.46 -15.93 -9.71
CA HIS A 290 -9.21 -15.40 -9.12
C HIS A 290 -8.03 -15.55 -10.07
N ARG A 291 -7.81 -16.77 -10.58
CA ARG A 291 -6.72 -17.04 -11.53
C ARG A 291 -6.88 -16.24 -12.82
N TYR A 292 -8.10 -16.12 -13.32
CA TYR A 292 -8.41 -15.40 -14.55
C TYR A 292 -8.12 -13.90 -14.40
N VAL A 293 -8.70 -13.23 -13.41
CA VAL A 293 -8.55 -11.77 -13.22
C VAL A 293 -7.09 -11.38 -12.93
N LEU A 294 -6.40 -12.14 -12.09
CA LEU A 294 -4.98 -11.89 -11.82
C LEU A 294 -4.12 -12.13 -13.07
N GLY A 295 -4.44 -13.18 -13.86
CA GLY A 295 -3.74 -13.47 -15.11
C GLY A 295 -3.91 -12.38 -16.16
N LEU A 296 -5.08 -11.74 -16.29
CA LEU A 296 -5.31 -10.60 -17.16
C LEU A 296 -4.32 -9.45 -16.89
N LEU A 297 -3.93 -9.25 -15.64
CA LEU A 297 -2.98 -8.22 -15.24
C LEU A 297 -1.51 -8.69 -15.32
N GLY A 298 -1.24 -9.88 -15.85
CA GLY A 298 0.11 -10.45 -15.90
C GLY A 298 0.66 -10.83 -14.53
N LEU A 299 -0.18 -10.96 -13.50
CA LEU A 299 0.22 -11.36 -12.17
C LEU A 299 0.35 -12.88 -12.05
N PRO A 300 1.32 -13.40 -11.27
CA PRO A 300 1.49 -14.83 -11.09
C PRO A 300 0.33 -15.43 -10.29
N THR A 301 -0.14 -16.59 -10.73
CA THR A 301 -1.19 -17.38 -10.06
C THR A 301 -0.71 -18.76 -9.62
N SER A 302 0.61 -19.01 -9.77
CA SER A 302 1.29 -20.24 -9.39
C SER A 302 2.62 -19.90 -8.69
N TYR A 303 3.15 -20.84 -7.91
CA TYR A 303 4.42 -20.67 -7.24
C TYR A 303 5.10 -22.02 -6.97
N SER A 304 6.37 -22.11 -7.31
CA SER A 304 7.21 -23.30 -7.11
C SER A 304 8.59 -22.98 -6.53
N GLY A 305 8.79 -21.73 -6.06
CA GLY A 305 10.09 -21.25 -5.57
C GLY A 305 10.50 -21.81 -4.21
N ALA A 306 9.56 -22.38 -3.43
CA ALA A 306 9.82 -23.01 -2.14
C ALA A 306 8.95 -24.23 -1.93
N SER A 307 9.36 -25.14 -1.05
CA SER A 307 8.47 -26.15 -0.48
C SER A 307 7.52 -25.52 0.55
N PHE A 308 6.35 -26.15 0.78
CA PHE A 308 5.43 -25.68 1.80
C PHE A 308 6.07 -25.64 3.20
N ASP A 309 6.96 -26.59 3.53
CA ASP A 309 7.61 -26.65 4.85
C ASP A 309 8.53 -25.45 5.11
N GLU A 310 9.21 -24.95 4.07
CA GLU A 310 10.03 -23.74 4.17
C GLU A 310 9.14 -22.52 4.45
N LEU A 311 8.02 -22.36 3.74
CA LEU A 311 7.08 -21.26 3.96
C LEU A 311 6.34 -21.39 5.29
N LEU A 312 6.00 -22.61 5.75
CA LEU A 312 5.30 -22.83 7.01
C LEU A 312 6.12 -22.32 8.21
N THR A 313 7.44 -22.39 8.11
CA THR A 313 8.33 -21.84 9.15
C THR A 313 8.18 -20.31 9.24
N ALA A 314 8.11 -19.60 8.10
CA ALA A 314 7.87 -18.16 8.06
C ALA A 314 6.45 -17.79 8.53
N LEU A 315 5.42 -18.53 8.09
CA LEU A 315 4.04 -18.38 8.53
C LEU A 315 3.89 -18.51 10.06
N ARG A 316 4.60 -19.47 10.67
CA ARG A 316 4.58 -19.68 12.12
C ARG A 316 5.40 -18.65 12.90
N ARG A 317 6.39 -18.01 12.28
CA ARG A 317 7.20 -16.95 12.89
C ARG A 317 6.40 -15.65 12.99
N ASP A 318 5.67 -15.27 11.95
CA ASP A 318 4.75 -14.11 11.97
C ASP A 318 3.65 -14.28 13.03
N LYS A 319 3.18 -15.53 13.25
CA LYS A 319 2.24 -15.92 14.29
C LYS A 319 2.72 -15.56 15.72
N LYS A 320 4.00 -15.68 16.05
CA LYS A 320 4.53 -15.39 17.40
C LYS A 320 4.42 -13.90 17.76
N THR A 321 4.34 -13.02 16.76
CA THR A 321 4.20 -11.57 16.95
C THR A 321 2.75 -11.11 17.10
N ARG A 322 1.77 -11.88 16.58
CA ARG A 322 0.34 -11.52 16.57
C ARG A 322 -0.58 -12.42 17.42
N GLY A 323 -0.04 -13.41 18.16
CA GLY A 323 -0.82 -14.36 18.98
C GLY A 323 -0.76 -15.82 18.45
N ALA A 324 -1.12 -16.80 19.30
CA ALA A 324 -0.75 -18.21 19.11
C ALA A 324 -1.44 -18.98 17.95
N THR A 325 -2.38 -18.40 17.19
CA THR A 325 -3.20 -19.14 16.22
C THR A 325 -3.03 -18.64 14.79
N LEU A 326 -2.73 -19.55 13.82
CA LEU A 326 -2.64 -19.24 12.40
C LEU A 326 -4.03 -18.88 11.86
N ARG A 327 -4.14 -17.77 11.13
CA ARG A 327 -5.38 -17.27 10.54
C ARG A 327 -5.14 -16.88 9.10
N PHE A 328 -6.16 -17.14 8.27
CA PHE A 328 -6.20 -16.67 6.88
C PHE A 328 -7.50 -15.90 6.69
N VAL A 329 -7.42 -14.76 6.03
CA VAL A 329 -8.61 -14.16 5.44
C VAL A 329 -8.96 -14.99 4.22
N VAL A 330 -10.21 -15.44 4.15
CA VAL A 330 -10.80 -16.22 3.05
C VAL A 330 -12.14 -15.60 2.67
N LEU A 331 -12.83 -16.13 1.66
CA LEU A 331 -14.15 -15.67 1.26
C LEU A 331 -15.20 -16.75 1.56
N ASP A 332 -16.37 -16.37 2.07
CA ASP A 332 -17.58 -17.20 2.10
C ASP A 332 -18.41 -17.03 0.80
N ALA A 333 -18.30 -15.87 0.17
CA ALA A 333 -18.76 -15.55 -1.19
C ALA A 333 -17.98 -14.33 -1.71
N LEU A 334 -18.19 -13.95 -2.97
CA LEU A 334 -17.63 -12.73 -3.52
C LEU A 334 -18.04 -11.50 -2.70
N ALA A 335 -17.08 -10.68 -2.29
CA ALA A 335 -17.24 -9.54 -1.41
C ALA A 335 -17.73 -9.88 0.03
N GLU A 336 -17.59 -11.13 0.44
CA GLU A 336 -17.92 -11.60 1.79
C GLU A 336 -16.68 -12.20 2.47
N PRO A 337 -15.71 -11.37 2.90
CA PRO A 337 -14.50 -11.85 3.55
C PRO A 337 -14.79 -12.34 4.96
N THR A 338 -14.13 -13.44 5.32
CA THR A 338 -14.22 -14.09 6.64
C THR A 338 -12.85 -14.62 7.08
N ARG A 339 -12.78 -15.23 8.24
CA ARG A 339 -11.56 -15.81 8.79
C ARG A 339 -11.61 -17.33 8.81
N LEU A 340 -10.57 -17.96 8.32
CA LEU A 340 -10.29 -19.37 8.53
C LEU A 340 -9.23 -19.48 9.64
N VAL A 341 -9.65 -19.99 10.81
CA VAL A 341 -8.84 -20.03 12.03
C VAL A 341 -8.35 -21.43 12.26
N ALA A 342 -7.05 -21.59 12.53
CA ALA A 342 -6.41 -22.87 12.84
C ALA A 342 -6.72 -24.01 11.84
N PRO A 343 -6.55 -23.79 10.53
CA PRO A 343 -6.75 -24.87 9.56
C PRO A 343 -5.74 -26.00 9.79
N ASP A 344 -6.16 -27.23 9.46
CA ASP A 344 -5.30 -28.39 9.56
C ASP A 344 -4.13 -28.33 8.59
N ASP A 345 -2.96 -28.84 8.97
CA ASP A 345 -1.75 -28.86 8.14
C ASP A 345 -1.97 -29.60 6.80
N SER A 346 -2.85 -30.65 6.75
CA SER A 346 -3.20 -31.36 5.52
C SER A 346 -3.89 -30.42 4.52
N LEU A 347 -4.91 -29.66 4.98
CA LEU A 347 -5.61 -28.69 4.15
C LEU A 347 -4.67 -27.62 3.60
N LEU A 348 -3.76 -27.11 4.44
CA LEU A 348 -2.77 -26.11 4.01
C LEU A 348 -1.84 -26.65 2.92
N ARG A 349 -1.36 -27.90 3.05
CA ARG A 349 -0.49 -28.56 2.06
C ARG A 349 -1.22 -28.83 0.76
N GLU A 350 -2.45 -29.31 0.81
CA GLU A 350 -3.25 -29.57 -0.39
C GLU A 350 -3.56 -28.30 -1.16
N ALA A 351 -3.90 -27.22 -0.47
CA ALA A 351 -4.11 -25.92 -1.09
C ALA A 351 -2.82 -25.36 -1.72
N TYR A 352 -1.67 -25.59 -1.07
CA TYR A 352 -0.37 -25.17 -1.60
C TYR A 352 0.02 -26.00 -2.84
N ALA A 353 -0.22 -27.30 -2.83
CA ALA A 353 0.07 -28.16 -3.97
C ALA A 353 -0.73 -27.75 -5.24
N ALA A 354 -1.86 -27.08 -5.09
CA ALA A 354 -2.64 -26.54 -6.19
C ALA A 354 -2.09 -25.23 -6.80
N LEU A 355 -1.02 -24.69 -6.24
CA LEU A 355 -0.29 -23.53 -6.79
C LEU A 355 0.82 -23.93 -7.78
N ALA A 356 1.16 -25.23 -7.88
CA ALA A 356 2.22 -25.76 -8.73
C ALA A 356 1.86 -25.71 -10.22
#